data_d12c556ca3ecdae346bb82208edc6a31
#
_entry.id   d12c556ca3ecdae346bb82208edc6a31
#
_cell.length_a   1.000
_cell.length_b   1.000
_cell.length_c   1.000
_cell.angle_alpha   90.00
_cell.angle_beta   90.00
_cell.angle_gamma   90.00
#
_symmetry.space_group_name_H-M   'P 1'
#
loop_
_entity.id
_entity.type
_entity.pdbx_description
1 polymer ?
#
loop_
_entity_poly.entity_id
_entity_poly.type
_entity_poly.pdbx_seq_one_letter_code
_entity_poly.pdbx_strand_id
1 'polypeptide(L)'
;MITVIAGLRERDRCARIQTRHISNSNDCASTPGIGTRSLACRAILDNRNVTGTVSAAQPQLVIFDLDGTLTDSADGIVSSFRHALGQIGAAVPGGDLASQIVGPPMHHTFEAMGLGEHAEAAIAAYRADYTTRGWAINSLFDGIGPLLADLRAAGVRLAVATSKAEPTAQRILSHFGLNDHFEVVAGASVDGTRAAKADVLAHALAQLQPLPERVLMVGDRRHDVEGAAAHGIDAVVVGWGYGQGDFADTGASSGAVHVATIAELRRALGV
;
A
#
# COMPACT_ATOMS: atom_id res chain seq x y z
N MET A 1 -13.53 -44.61 -35.51
CA MET A 1 -13.22 -44.04 -36.83
C MET A 1 -12.57 -42.72 -36.53
N ILE A 2 -11.21 -42.64 -36.40
CA ILE A 2 -10.27 -42.38 -37.50
C ILE A 2 -10.49 -40.96 -38.00
N THR A 3 -9.58 -39.94 -37.85
CA THR A 3 -8.22 -39.77 -38.35
C THR A 3 -7.75 -38.42 -37.87
N VAL A 4 -6.71 -38.15 -37.07
CA VAL A 4 -5.26 -38.02 -37.31
C VAL A 4 -4.91 -37.23 -38.58
N ILE A 5 -4.10 -36.19 -38.42
CA ILE A 5 -2.90 -35.76 -39.19
C ILE A 5 -2.60 -34.33 -38.69
N ALA A 6 -1.58 -34.00 -37.95
CA ALA A 6 -0.13 -34.02 -38.13
C ALA A 6 0.41 -32.93 -39.06
N GLY A 7 1.26 -32.09 -38.49
CA GLY A 7 2.50 -31.85 -39.18
C GLY A 7 2.95 -30.40 -39.37
N LEU A 8 4.11 -30.10 -38.85
CA LEU A 8 5.34 -29.50 -39.39
C LEU A 8 5.68 -28.08 -38.85
N ARG A 9 6.71 -28.07 -37.95
CA ARG A 9 8.14 -27.76 -38.14
C ARG A 9 8.47 -26.29 -38.41
N GLU A 10 9.09 -25.71 -37.42
CA GLU A 10 10.53 -25.28 -37.40
C GLU A 10 10.96 -24.25 -38.45
N ARG A 11 11.45 -23.11 -37.99
CA ARG A 11 12.79 -22.61 -38.35
C ARG A 11 13.27 -21.48 -37.44
N ASP A 12 14.44 -21.73 -36.91
CA ASP A 12 15.39 -20.84 -36.25
C ASP A 12 15.63 -19.52 -37.01
N ARG A 13 15.83 -18.43 -36.25
CA ARG A 13 16.80 -17.40 -36.62
C ARG A 13 17.48 -16.83 -35.39
N CYS A 14 18.67 -17.36 -35.18
CA CYS A 14 19.70 -16.77 -34.35
C CYS A 14 20.17 -15.44 -34.94
N ALA A 15 20.13 -14.37 -34.18
CA ALA A 15 20.83 -13.12 -34.52
C ALA A 15 21.86 -12.83 -33.43
N ARG A 16 23.12 -13.00 -33.82
CA ARG A 16 24.34 -12.63 -33.09
C ARG A 16 24.39 -11.11 -32.91
N ILE A 17 24.59 -10.66 -31.69
CA ILE A 17 25.07 -9.30 -31.43
C ILE A 17 26.53 -9.41 -31.00
N GLN A 18 27.38 -8.79 -31.82
CA GLN A 18 28.83 -8.69 -31.64
C GLN A 18 29.16 -7.74 -30.49
N THR A 19 29.92 -8.23 -29.54
CA THR A 19 30.69 -7.45 -28.57
C THR A 19 31.82 -6.71 -29.26
N ARG A 20 31.85 -5.42 -29.18
CA ARG A 20 33.04 -4.62 -29.50
C ARG A 20 33.82 -4.29 -28.23
N HIS A 21 34.99 -4.89 -28.12
CA HIS A 21 36.07 -4.47 -27.24
C HIS A 21 36.56 -3.06 -27.68
N ILE A 22 36.67 -2.17 -26.72
CA ILE A 22 37.51 -0.97 -26.88
C ILE A 22 38.61 -1.07 -25.84
N SER A 23 39.81 -1.25 -26.35
CA SER A 23 41.06 -1.30 -25.61
C SER A 23 41.55 0.10 -25.21
N ASN A 24 42.10 0.15 -24.00
CA ASN A 24 42.93 1.23 -23.48
C ASN A 24 44.17 1.47 -24.33
N SER A 25 44.51 2.73 -24.54
CA SER A 25 45.91 3.14 -24.68
C SER A 25 46.10 4.50 -24.03
N ASN A 26 46.93 4.50 -22.99
CA ASN A 26 47.62 5.67 -22.44
C ASN A 26 48.57 6.24 -23.47
N ASP A 27 48.62 7.55 -23.62
CA ASP A 27 49.90 8.22 -23.86
C ASP A 27 49.89 9.63 -23.29
N CYS A 28 50.93 9.88 -22.55
CA CYS A 28 51.26 11.08 -21.82
C CYS A 28 52.22 11.94 -22.67
N ALA A 29 51.90 13.21 -22.89
CA ALA A 29 52.94 14.17 -23.28
C ALA A 29 52.64 15.54 -22.65
N SER A 30 53.63 16.00 -21.92
CA SER A 30 53.81 17.23 -21.17
C SER A 30 54.03 18.47 -22.06
N THR A 31 53.55 19.64 -21.64
CA THR A 31 54.29 20.82 -21.22
C THR A 31 53.38 22.06 -20.94
N PRO A 32 53.90 23.16 -20.33
CA PRO A 32 53.27 23.77 -19.17
C PRO A 32 52.79 25.22 -19.38
N GLY A 33 51.94 25.74 -18.50
CA GLY A 33 51.74 27.19 -18.46
C GLY A 33 50.54 27.71 -17.65
N ILE A 34 50.81 28.08 -16.41
CA ILE A 34 50.28 29.26 -15.68
C ILE A 34 48.79 29.36 -15.35
N GLY A 35 48.49 29.31 -14.05
CA GLY A 35 47.50 30.24 -13.49
C GLY A 35 46.30 29.67 -12.78
N THR A 36 46.46 29.42 -11.48
CA THR A 36 45.54 29.71 -10.36
C THR A 36 44.16 29.12 -10.27
N ARG A 37 44.04 28.49 -9.14
CA ARG A 37 42.91 28.23 -8.24
C ARG A 37 42.42 26.80 -8.17
N SER A 38 43.02 26.15 -7.20
CA SER A 38 42.51 24.99 -6.49
C SER A 38 41.04 25.12 -6.12
N LEU A 39 40.23 24.18 -6.60
CA LEU A 39 39.02 23.79 -5.91
C LEU A 39 39.14 22.29 -5.71
N ALA A 40 39.34 21.93 -4.46
CA ALA A 40 39.46 20.57 -3.99
C ALA A 40 38.21 19.75 -4.36
N CYS A 41 38.42 18.78 -5.25
CA CYS A 41 37.47 17.71 -5.48
C CYS A 41 37.53 16.78 -4.26
N ARG A 42 36.74 17.05 -3.24
CA ARG A 42 36.45 16.09 -2.18
C ARG A 42 35.57 15.01 -2.79
N ALA A 43 36.15 13.87 -3.06
CA ALA A 43 35.38 12.63 -3.28
C ALA A 43 34.62 12.32 -1.99
N ILE A 44 33.35 12.65 -2.00
CA ILE A 44 32.40 12.15 -1.01
C ILE A 44 32.10 10.72 -1.43
N LEU A 45 32.57 9.78 -0.63
CA LEU A 45 32.15 8.39 -0.68
C LEU A 45 30.66 8.36 -0.35
N ASP A 46 29.85 8.33 -1.39
CA ASP A 46 28.41 8.15 -1.29
C ASP A 46 28.11 6.73 -0.82
N ASN A 47 27.84 6.62 0.45
CA ASN A 47 27.23 5.44 1.05
C ASN A 47 25.73 5.46 0.64
N ARG A 48 25.43 4.94 -0.56
CA ARG A 48 24.05 4.86 -1.06
C ARG A 48 23.32 3.71 -0.38
N ASN A 49 22.81 3.97 0.82
CA ASN A 49 21.58 3.34 1.24
C ASN A 49 20.47 3.97 0.39
N VAL A 50 19.98 3.23 -0.58
CA VAL A 50 18.83 3.63 -1.41
C VAL A 50 17.57 3.47 -0.56
N THR A 51 17.31 4.46 0.28
CA THR A 51 15.98 4.74 0.80
C THR A 51 15.25 5.54 -0.29
N GLY A 52 14.11 5.03 -0.76
CA GLY A 52 13.26 5.78 -1.69
C GLY A 52 13.02 7.20 -1.15
N THR A 53 13.36 8.21 -1.94
CA THR A 53 13.14 9.62 -1.55
C THR A 53 11.80 10.06 -2.10
N VAL A 54 10.82 10.31 -1.22
CA VAL A 54 9.67 11.15 -1.57
C VAL A 54 10.22 12.53 -1.95
N SER A 55 9.76 13.08 -3.07
CA SER A 55 10.13 14.42 -3.55
C SER A 55 9.95 15.45 -2.42
N ALA A 56 10.92 16.35 -2.24
CA ALA A 56 11.01 17.31 -1.13
C ALA A 56 9.88 18.35 -1.03
N ALA A 57 8.92 18.38 -1.95
CA ALA A 57 7.78 19.28 -1.90
C ALA A 57 6.56 18.59 -1.24
N GLN A 58 5.78 19.31 -0.46
CA GLN A 58 4.59 18.85 0.24
C GLN A 58 3.54 18.25 -0.71
N PRO A 59 2.88 17.11 -0.41
CA PRO A 59 1.77 16.60 -1.20
C PRO A 59 0.59 17.57 -1.15
N GLN A 60 -0.17 17.62 -2.23
CA GLN A 60 -1.38 18.47 -2.32
C GLN A 60 -2.65 17.65 -2.04
N LEU A 61 -2.58 16.33 -2.21
CA LEU A 61 -3.62 15.38 -1.86
C LEU A 61 -2.96 14.15 -1.21
N VAL A 62 -3.46 13.76 -0.04
CA VAL A 62 -3.06 12.52 0.64
C VAL A 62 -4.27 11.61 0.75
N ILE A 63 -4.11 10.39 0.27
CA ILE A 63 -5.12 9.33 0.36
C ILE A 63 -4.65 8.34 1.42
N PHE A 64 -5.46 8.09 2.44
CA PHE A 64 -5.15 7.16 3.53
C PHE A 64 -5.89 5.85 3.37
N ASP A 65 -5.26 4.73 3.72
CA ASP A 65 -6.02 3.55 4.14
C ASP A 65 -6.61 3.76 5.54
N LEU A 66 -7.48 2.87 5.98
CA LEU A 66 -8.17 2.97 7.27
C LEU A 66 -7.59 1.99 8.29
N ASP A 67 -7.77 0.69 8.08
CA ASP A 67 -7.38 -0.37 9.03
C ASP A 67 -5.86 -0.55 9.04
N GLY A 68 -5.21 -0.38 10.20
CA GLY A 68 -3.74 -0.45 10.31
C GLY A 68 -3.03 0.85 9.97
N THR A 69 -3.75 1.84 9.46
CA THR A 69 -3.18 3.14 9.07
C THR A 69 -3.73 4.28 9.93
N LEU A 70 -5.03 4.52 9.89
CA LEU A 70 -5.71 5.51 10.73
C LEU A 70 -6.23 4.89 12.03
N THR A 71 -6.71 3.63 11.96
CA THR A 71 -7.36 2.96 13.07
C THR A 71 -6.73 1.61 13.39
N ASP A 72 -6.65 1.28 14.69
CA ASP A 72 -6.34 -0.04 15.21
C ASP A 72 -7.64 -0.83 15.38
N SER A 73 -7.98 -1.60 14.36
CA SER A 73 -9.22 -2.38 14.25
C SER A 73 -9.03 -3.88 14.46
N ALA A 74 -7.82 -4.32 14.81
CA ALA A 74 -7.47 -5.73 14.90
C ALA A 74 -8.37 -6.52 15.83
N ASP A 75 -8.60 -6.02 17.04
CA ASP A 75 -9.41 -6.71 18.06
C ASP A 75 -10.84 -6.97 17.59
N GLY A 76 -11.44 -5.98 16.92
CA GLY A 76 -12.79 -6.11 16.38
C GLY A 76 -12.88 -7.11 15.23
N ILE A 77 -11.93 -7.04 14.30
CA ILE A 77 -11.85 -7.94 13.14
C ILE A 77 -11.57 -9.37 13.60
N VAL A 78 -10.56 -9.59 14.46
CA VAL A 78 -10.19 -10.90 14.98
C VAL A 78 -11.31 -11.51 15.82
N SER A 79 -12.00 -10.70 16.65
CA SER A 79 -13.13 -11.15 17.44
C SER A 79 -14.27 -11.65 16.55
N SER A 80 -14.65 -10.89 15.52
CA SER A 80 -15.71 -11.27 14.60
C SER A 80 -15.31 -12.47 13.70
N PHE A 81 -14.03 -12.56 13.32
CA PHE A 81 -13.49 -13.70 12.61
C PHE A 81 -13.60 -15.00 13.44
N ARG A 82 -13.19 -14.96 14.72
CA ARG A 82 -13.32 -16.10 15.63
C ARG A 82 -14.78 -16.50 15.85
N HIS A 83 -15.67 -15.50 15.98
CA HIS A 83 -17.11 -15.73 16.06
C HIS A 83 -17.61 -16.48 14.82
N ALA A 84 -17.27 -16.04 13.63
CA ALA A 84 -17.68 -16.67 12.38
C ALA A 84 -17.23 -18.13 12.26
N LEU A 85 -15.96 -18.41 12.57
CA LEU A 85 -15.45 -19.79 12.58
C LEU A 85 -16.16 -20.66 13.60
N GLY A 86 -16.46 -20.13 14.80
CA GLY A 86 -17.25 -20.84 15.82
C GLY A 86 -18.66 -21.20 15.35
N GLN A 87 -19.32 -20.34 14.55
CA GLN A 87 -20.67 -20.60 14.03
C GLN A 87 -20.71 -21.77 13.04
N ILE A 88 -19.62 -22.00 12.31
CA ILE A 88 -19.52 -23.11 11.33
C ILE A 88 -18.73 -24.32 11.88
N GLY A 89 -18.33 -24.30 13.15
CA GLY A 89 -17.54 -25.36 13.78
C GLY A 89 -16.13 -25.53 13.24
N ALA A 90 -15.56 -24.51 12.56
CA ALA A 90 -14.21 -24.55 12.04
C ALA A 90 -13.16 -24.16 13.09
N ALA A 91 -11.96 -24.74 12.97
CA ALA A 91 -10.84 -24.40 13.84
C ALA A 91 -10.31 -23.00 13.55
N VAL A 92 -9.96 -22.26 14.61
CA VAL A 92 -9.30 -20.97 14.50
C VAL A 92 -7.82 -21.20 14.20
N PRO A 93 -7.24 -20.58 13.15
CA PRO A 93 -5.80 -20.67 12.87
C PRO A 93 -4.98 -20.16 14.04
N GLY A 94 -3.78 -20.74 14.19
CA GLY A 94 -2.79 -20.27 15.18
C GLY A 94 -1.97 -19.09 14.67
N GLY A 95 -1.14 -18.54 15.56
CA GLY A 95 -0.23 -17.44 15.25
C GLY A 95 -0.86 -16.05 15.39
N ASP A 96 -0.22 -15.05 14.81
CA ASP A 96 -0.70 -13.69 14.80
C ASP A 96 -1.83 -13.51 13.77
N LEU A 97 -3.08 -13.60 14.24
CA LEU A 97 -4.25 -13.44 13.39
C LEU A 97 -4.37 -12.01 12.83
N ALA A 98 -3.95 -10.99 13.56
CA ALA A 98 -4.10 -9.63 13.11
C ALA A 98 -3.33 -9.41 11.79
N SER A 99 -2.06 -9.78 11.75
CA SER A 99 -1.25 -9.67 10.53
C SER A 99 -1.74 -10.57 9.38
N GLN A 100 -2.41 -11.68 9.68
CA GLN A 100 -2.91 -12.61 8.67
C GLN A 100 -4.22 -12.15 8.01
N ILE A 101 -5.12 -11.51 8.76
CA ILE A 101 -6.51 -11.28 8.29
C ILE A 101 -6.92 -9.80 8.20
N VAL A 102 -6.17 -8.88 8.82
CA VAL A 102 -6.50 -7.44 8.73
C VAL A 102 -5.88 -6.84 7.47
N GLY A 103 -6.68 -6.13 6.68
CA GLY A 103 -6.30 -5.48 5.43
C GLY A 103 -6.90 -6.16 4.20
N PRO A 104 -6.65 -7.45 3.91
CA PRO A 104 -7.30 -8.14 2.80
C PRO A 104 -8.82 -8.21 2.97
N PRO A 105 -9.59 -8.23 1.85
CA PRO A 105 -11.02 -8.52 1.91
C PRO A 105 -11.29 -9.87 2.58
N MET A 106 -12.18 -9.92 3.56
CA MET A 106 -12.42 -11.10 4.40
C MET A 106 -12.86 -12.35 3.60
N HIS A 107 -13.51 -12.19 2.45
CA HIS A 107 -13.87 -13.33 1.61
C HIS A 107 -12.62 -14.06 1.07
N HIS A 108 -11.57 -13.34 0.67
CA HIS A 108 -10.31 -13.97 0.25
C HIS A 108 -9.65 -14.74 1.41
N THR A 109 -9.75 -14.22 2.63
CA THR A 109 -9.24 -14.92 3.82
C THR A 109 -9.95 -16.24 4.05
N PHE A 110 -11.28 -16.27 3.99
CA PHE A 110 -12.04 -17.51 4.16
C PHE A 110 -11.87 -18.49 3.00
N GLU A 111 -11.76 -18.01 1.76
CA GLU A 111 -11.44 -18.84 0.60
C GLU A 111 -10.05 -19.52 0.74
N ALA A 112 -9.04 -18.76 1.16
CA ALA A 112 -7.68 -19.25 1.37
C ALA A 112 -7.59 -20.32 2.49
N MET A 113 -8.55 -20.31 3.46
CA MET A 113 -8.64 -21.33 4.48
C MET A 113 -9.20 -22.67 3.99
N GLY A 114 -9.68 -22.75 2.75
CA GLY A 114 -10.20 -24.00 2.18
C GLY A 114 -11.48 -24.49 2.84
N LEU A 115 -12.34 -23.59 3.33
CA LEU A 115 -13.59 -23.93 4.05
C LEU A 115 -14.66 -24.59 3.16
N GLY A 116 -14.43 -24.67 1.85
CA GLY A 116 -15.35 -25.31 0.89
C GLY A 116 -16.75 -24.69 0.93
N GLU A 117 -17.78 -25.54 1.08
CA GLU A 117 -19.19 -25.10 1.15
C GLU A 117 -19.53 -24.23 2.37
N HIS A 118 -18.68 -24.20 3.40
CA HIS A 118 -18.88 -23.38 4.60
C HIS A 118 -18.37 -21.94 4.45
N ALA A 119 -17.63 -21.60 3.39
CA ALA A 119 -17.04 -20.28 3.24
C ALA A 119 -18.09 -19.15 3.21
N GLU A 120 -19.19 -19.33 2.47
CA GLU A 120 -20.27 -18.34 2.41
C GLU A 120 -20.95 -18.14 3.77
N ALA A 121 -21.18 -19.24 4.53
CA ALA A 121 -21.74 -19.17 5.87
C ALA A 121 -20.81 -18.42 6.83
N ALA A 122 -19.50 -18.67 6.76
CA ALA A 122 -18.50 -17.94 7.52
C ALA A 122 -18.48 -16.43 7.19
N ILE A 123 -18.51 -16.08 5.90
CA ILE A 123 -18.58 -14.67 5.46
C ILE A 123 -19.85 -13.99 6.00
N ALA A 124 -20.99 -14.65 5.91
CA ALA A 124 -22.26 -14.12 6.42
C ALA A 124 -22.22 -13.91 7.93
N ALA A 125 -21.73 -14.91 8.69
CA ALA A 125 -21.58 -14.82 10.15
C ALA A 125 -20.60 -13.72 10.56
N TYR A 126 -19.46 -13.60 9.86
CA TYR A 126 -18.52 -12.51 10.07
C TYR A 126 -19.16 -11.13 9.84
N ARG A 127 -19.83 -10.95 8.71
CA ARG A 127 -20.48 -9.68 8.38
C ARG A 127 -21.55 -9.32 9.40
N ALA A 128 -22.37 -10.27 9.83
CA ALA A 128 -23.41 -10.05 10.82
C ALA A 128 -22.85 -9.60 12.17
N ASP A 129 -21.80 -10.25 12.67
CA ASP A 129 -21.16 -9.86 13.93
C ASP A 129 -20.37 -8.57 13.78
N TYR A 130 -19.57 -8.43 12.72
CA TYR A 130 -18.73 -7.25 12.53
C TYR A 130 -19.56 -5.97 12.39
N THR A 131 -20.63 -5.98 11.59
CA THR A 131 -21.48 -4.80 11.39
C THR A 131 -22.32 -4.43 12.62
N THR A 132 -22.57 -5.35 13.53
CA THR A 132 -23.31 -5.08 14.77
C THR A 132 -22.40 -4.73 15.95
N ARG A 133 -21.31 -5.44 16.14
CA ARG A 133 -20.45 -5.37 17.31
C ARG A 133 -18.98 -5.04 16.98
N GLY A 134 -18.37 -5.83 16.07
CA GLY A 134 -16.93 -5.79 15.84
C GLY A 134 -16.40 -4.43 15.36
N TRP A 135 -17.15 -3.71 14.54
CA TRP A 135 -16.76 -2.41 14.02
C TRP A 135 -16.46 -1.36 15.10
N ALA A 136 -17.14 -1.47 16.26
CA ALA A 136 -16.99 -0.54 17.38
C ALA A 136 -15.83 -0.91 18.32
N ILE A 137 -15.28 -2.13 18.19
CA ILE A 137 -14.05 -2.55 18.87
C ILE A 137 -12.88 -2.07 18.02
N ASN A 138 -12.57 -0.79 18.17
CA ASN A 138 -11.66 -0.06 17.32
C ASN A 138 -11.15 1.19 18.05
N SER A 139 -9.94 1.65 17.73
CA SER A 139 -9.38 2.90 18.27
C SER A 139 -8.59 3.64 17.18
N LEU A 140 -8.36 4.93 17.37
CA LEU A 140 -7.42 5.67 16.53
C LEU A 140 -6.00 5.37 17.00
N PHE A 141 -5.07 5.29 16.05
CA PHE A 141 -3.66 5.35 16.42
C PHE A 141 -3.32 6.74 16.99
N ASP A 142 -2.46 6.75 17.99
CA ASP A 142 -2.06 7.98 18.67
C ASP A 142 -1.47 9.00 17.69
N GLY A 143 -1.95 10.24 17.75
CA GLY A 143 -1.48 11.34 16.91
C GLY A 143 -2.14 11.48 15.54
N ILE A 144 -3.03 10.57 15.12
CA ILE A 144 -3.75 10.65 13.82
C ILE A 144 -4.64 11.89 13.76
N GLY A 145 -5.47 12.14 14.78
CA GLY A 145 -6.34 13.33 14.78
C GLY A 145 -5.57 14.65 14.58
N PRO A 146 -4.55 14.94 15.40
CA PRO A 146 -3.67 16.09 15.19
C PRO A 146 -3.00 16.12 13.81
N LEU A 147 -2.51 15.00 13.28
CA LEU A 147 -1.92 14.93 11.94
C LEU A 147 -2.91 15.39 10.86
N LEU A 148 -4.13 14.85 10.87
CA LEU A 148 -5.17 15.22 9.89
C LEU A 148 -5.54 16.72 9.98
N ALA A 149 -5.63 17.25 11.20
CA ALA A 149 -5.90 18.66 11.41
C ALA A 149 -4.80 19.58 10.85
N ASP A 150 -3.53 19.21 11.07
CA ASP A 150 -2.39 19.99 10.59
C ASP A 150 -2.24 19.93 9.06
N LEU A 151 -2.48 18.75 8.45
CA LEU A 151 -2.49 18.61 6.99
C LEU A 151 -3.57 19.52 6.37
N ARG A 152 -4.78 19.54 6.93
CA ARG A 152 -5.84 20.45 6.47
C ARG A 152 -5.48 21.91 6.66
N ALA A 153 -4.90 22.27 7.79
CA ALA A 153 -4.44 23.64 8.05
C ALA A 153 -3.35 24.09 7.07
N ALA A 154 -2.54 23.14 6.58
CA ALA A 154 -1.55 23.33 5.53
C ALA A 154 -2.14 23.36 4.11
N GLY A 155 -3.47 23.21 3.96
CA GLY A 155 -4.16 23.24 2.67
C GLY A 155 -4.08 21.92 1.88
N VAL A 156 -3.68 20.83 2.52
CA VAL A 156 -3.63 19.48 1.89
C VAL A 156 -5.03 18.90 1.83
N ARG A 157 -5.44 18.45 0.65
CA ARG A 157 -6.69 17.69 0.45
C ARG A 157 -6.51 16.28 1.00
N LEU A 158 -7.54 15.75 1.67
CA LEU A 158 -7.49 14.42 2.29
C LEU A 158 -8.61 13.55 1.76
N ALA A 159 -8.30 12.27 1.57
CA ALA A 159 -9.28 11.24 1.20
C ALA A 159 -8.94 9.91 1.87
N VAL A 160 -9.91 9.00 1.88
CA VAL A 160 -9.73 7.61 2.31
C VAL A 160 -9.99 6.69 1.14
N ALA A 161 -9.12 5.68 0.96
CA ALA A 161 -9.31 4.57 0.05
C ALA A 161 -8.96 3.25 0.77
N THR A 162 -9.99 2.45 1.12
CA THR A 162 -9.82 1.28 1.98
C THR A 162 -10.47 0.03 1.40
N SER A 163 -9.87 -1.15 1.65
CA SER A 163 -10.48 -2.45 1.32
C SER A 163 -11.68 -2.81 2.22
N LYS A 164 -11.93 -2.01 3.26
CA LYS A 164 -13.13 -2.14 4.07
C LYS A 164 -14.37 -1.72 3.27
N ALA A 165 -15.52 -2.36 3.52
CA ALA A 165 -16.80 -1.96 2.91
C ALA A 165 -17.10 -0.48 3.20
N GLU A 166 -17.38 0.30 2.16
CA GLU A 166 -17.53 1.75 2.22
C GLU A 166 -18.50 2.25 3.29
N PRO A 167 -19.73 1.67 3.47
CA PRO A 167 -20.62 2.11 4.53
C PRO A 167 -20.05 1.89 5.93
N THR A 168 -19.24 0.83 6.12
CA THR A 168 -18.59 0.55 7.40
C THR A 168 -17.43 1.52 7.65
N ALA A 169 -16.64 1.84 6.63
CA ALA A 169 -15.58 2.84 6.72
C ALA A 169 -16.14 4.22 7.12
N GLN A 170 -17.21 4.67 6.45
CA GLN A 170 -17.91 5.92 6.77
C GLN A 170 -18.43 5.93 8.21
N ARG A 171 -19.00 4.80 8.68
CA ARG A 171 -19.50 4.67 10.05
C ARG A 171 -18.37 4.79 11.08
N ILE A 172 -17.22 4.15 10.84
CA ILE A 172 -16.04 4.22 11.72
C ILE A 172 -15.50 5.66 11.76
N LEU A 173 -15.33 6.31 10.62
CA LEU A 173 -14.85 7.70 10.57
C LEU A 173 -15.82 8.65 11.27
N SER A 174 -17.14 8.45 11.13
CA SER A 174 -18.16 9.21 11.85
C SER A 174 -18.06 9.00 13.37
N HIS A 175 -17.83 7.75 13.81
CA HIS A 175 -17.71 7.43 15.24
C HIS A 175 -16.53 8.18 15.89
N PHE A 176 -15.43 8.34 15.17
CA PHE A 176 -14.26 9.08 15.64
C PHE A 176 -14.31 10.60 15.35
N GLY A 177 -15.39 11.09 14.73
CA GLY A 177 -15.51 12.52 14.36
C GLY A 177 -14.55 12.95 13.27
N LEU A 178 -14.10 12.03 12.40
CA LEU A 178 -13.10 12.31 11.38
C LEU A 178 -13.67 12.58 9.99
N ASN A 179 -14.97 12.39 9.75
CA ASN A 179 -15.57 12.54 8.41
C ASN A 179 -15.25 13.89 7.75
N ASP A 180 -15.31 14.98 8.52
CA ASP A 180 -15.10 16.33 8.01
C ASP A 180 -13.65 16.61 7.58
N HIS A 181 -12.72 15.70 7.87
CA HIS A 181 -11.37 15.83 7.39
C HIS A 181 -11.23 15.39 5.92
N PHE A 182 -12.10 14.53 5.43
CA PHE A 182 -11.94 13.87 4.13
C PHE A 182 -12.95 14.39 3.10
N GLU A 183 -12.46 14.70 1.89
CA GLU A 183 -13.32 15.06 0.75
C GLU A 183 -14.06 13.86 0.18
N VAL A 184 -13.39 12.69 0.19
CA VAL A 184 -13.91 11.42 -0.32
C VAL A 184 -13.54 10.30 0.64
N VAL A 185 -14.50 9.44 0.93
CA VAL A 185 -14.30 8.17 1.63
C VAL A 185 -14.72 7.06 0.68
N ALA A 186 -13.76 6.42 0.03
CA ALA A 186 -13.98 5.30 -0.87
C ALA A 186 -13.61 3.99 -0.17
N GLY A 187 -14.47 2.98 -0.29
CA GLY A 187 -14.25 1.65 0.26
C GLY A 187 -14.58 0.56 -0.76
N ALA A 188 -14.42 -0.70 -0.39
CA ALA A 188 -14.91 -1.80 -1.19
C ALA A 188 -16.43 -1.72 -1.34
N SER A 189 -16.95 -2.08 -2.52
CA SER A 189 -18.39 -2.15 -2.75
C SER A 189 -18.98 -3.38 -2.07
N VAL A 190 -20.24 -3.25 -1.62
CA VAL A 190 -20.94 -4.34 -0.92
C VAL A 190 -21.19 -5.55 -1.84
N ASP A 191 -21.38 -5.30 -3.14
CA ASP A 191 -21.58 -6.31 -4.18
C ASP A 191 -20.29 -6.98 -4.66
N GLY A 192 -19.11 -6.53 -4.18
CA GLY A 192 -17.81 -7.09 -4.52
C GLY A 192 -17.24 -6.65 -5.87
N THR A 193 -17.93 -5.83 -6.64
CA THR A 193 -17.45 -5.36 -7.96
C THR A 193 -16.24 -4.43 -7.85
N ARG A 194 -16.05 -3.79 -6.69
CA ARG A 194 -14.91 -2.95 -6.33
C ARG A 194 -14.28 -3.49 -5.06
N ALA A 195 -13.40 -4.49 -5.17
CA ALA A 195 -12.77 -5.16 -4.03
C ALA A 195 -11.25 -4.93 -3.97
N ALA A 196 -10.56 -4.87 -5.12
CA ALA A 196 -9.13 -4.63 -5.15
C ALA A 196 -8.80 -3.17 -4.80
N LYS A 197 -7.65 -2.94 -4.13
CA LYS A 197 -7.23 -1.60 -3.73
C LYS A 197 -7.10 -0.64 -4.93
N ALA A 198 -6.63 -1.14 -6.08
CA ALA A 198 -6.55 -0.33 -7.31
C ALA A 198 -7.93 0.15 -7.77
N ASP A 199 -8.97 -0.68 -7.71
CA ASP A 199 -10.33 -0.30 -8.10
C ASP A 199 -10.94 0.72 -7.13
N VAL A 200 -10.66 0.56 -5.83
CA VAL A 200 -11.09 1.53 -4.80
C VAL A 200 -10.41 2.88 -5.03
N LEU A 201 -9.10 2.87 -5.31
CA LEU A 201 -8.36 4.08 -5.66
C LEU A 201 -8.88 4.73 -6.94
N ALA A 202 -9.15 3.97 -8.00
CA ALA A 202 -9.77 4.50 -9.22
C ALA A 202 -11.08 5.23 -8.93
N HIS A 203 -11.92 4.63 -8.07
CA HIS A 203 -13.19 5.22 -7.65
C HIS A 203 -13.00 6.51 -6.84
N ALA A 204 -12.04 6.53 -5.91
CA ALA A 204 -11.70 7.74 -5.14
C ALA A 204 -11.19 8.86 -6.06
N LEU A 205 -10.23 8.55 -6.94
CA LEU A 205 -9.62 9.51 -7.86
C LEU A 205 -10.63 10.11 -8.84
N ALA A 206 -11.62 9.34 -9.28
CA ALA A 206 -12.69 9.85 -10.13
C ALA A 206 -13.55 10.93 -9.43
N GLN A 207 -13.75 10.81 -8.12
CA GLN A 207 -14.52 11.78 -7.32
C GLN A 207 -13.69 13.00 -6.91
N LEU A 208 -12.36 12.88 -6.86
CA LEU A 208 -11.43 13.92 -6.39
C LEU A 208 -10.99 14.91 -7.49
N GLN A 209 -11.58 14.82 -8.69
CA GLN A 209 -11.22 15.69 -9.81
C GLN A 209 -11.49 17.20 -9.52
N PRO A 210 -10.65 18.13 -10.02
CA PRO A 210 -9.38 17.87 -10.69
C PRO A 210 -8.31 17.38 -9.71
N LEU A 211 -7.50 16.41 -10.17
CA LEU A 211 -6.38 15.92 -9.37
C LEU A 211 -5.25 16.95 -9.37
N PRO A 212 -4.60 17.18 -8.23
CA PRO A 212 -3.37 17.95 -8.19
C PRO A 212 -2.20 17.14 -8.75
N GLU A 213 -1.08 17.82 -9.01
CA GLU A 213 0.13 17.18 -9.54
C GLU A 213 0.74 16.15 -8.55
N ARG A 214 0.57 16.39 -7.25
CA ARG A 214 1.21 15.57 -6.20
C ARG A 214 0.18 14.92 -5.30
N VAL A 215 -0.10 13.66 -5.64
CA VAL A 215 -0.93 12.75 -4.86
C VAL A 215 -0.04 11.74 -4.16
N LEU A 216 -0.34 11.42 -2.91
CA LEU A 216 0.40 10.43 -2.13
C LEU A 216 -0.58 9.45 -1.46
N MET A 217 -0.27 8.16 -1.51
CA MET A 217 -0.96 7.12 -0.74
C MET A 217 -0.24 6.87 0.58
N VAL A 218 -0.97 6.73 1.67
CA VAL A 218 -0.47 6.30 2.98
C VAL A 218 -1.23 5.05 3.39
N GLY A 219 -0.50 3.95 3.60
CA GLY A 219 -1.09 2.67 3.99
C GLY A 219 -0.07 1.83 4.77
N ASP A 220 -0.48 0.66 5.27
CA ASP A 220 0.38 -0.23 6.02
C ASP A 220 0.67 -1.55 5.29
N ARG A 221 -0.05 -1.85 4.19
CA ARG A 221 0.02 -3.12 3.48
C ARG A 221 0.63 -3.00 2.08
N ARG A 222 1.15 -4.12 1.57
CA ARG A 222 1.66 -4.22 0.19
C ARG A 222 0.61 -3.82 -0.85
N HIS A 223 -0.65 -4.19 -0.66
CA HIS A 223 -1.71 -3.87 -1.61
C HIS A 223 -2.00 -2.36 -1.71
N ASP A 224 -1.65 -1.56 -0.68
CA ASP A 224 -1.73 -0.10 -0.76
C ASP A 224 -0.69 0.44 -1.74
N VAL A 225 0.54 -0.08 -1.66
CA VAL A 225 1.64 0.29 -2.56
C VAL A 225 1.33 -0.15 -3.99
N GLU A 226 0.89 -1.39 -4.18
CA GLU A 226 0.56 -1.93 -5.51
C GLU A 226 -0.64 -1.20 -6.13
N GLY A 227 -1.67 -0.92 -5.32
CA GLY A 227 -2.83 -0.16 -5.76
C GLY A 227 -2.47 1.27 -6.15
N ALA A 228 -1.63 1.95 -5.38
CA ALA A 228 -1.13 3.30 -5.70
C ALA A 228 -0.28 3.29 -6.98
N ALA A 229 0.64 2.33 -7.11
CA ALA A 229 1.50 2.19 -8.28
C ALA A 229 0.71 1.97 -9.58
N ALA A 230 -0.43 1.25 -9.54
CA ALA A 230 -1.32 1.06 -10.68
C ALA A 230 -1.88 2.38 -11.24
N HIS A 231 -1.86 3.45 -10.43
CA HIS A 231 -2.29 4.80 -10.80
C HIS A 231 -1.14 5.81 -10.90
N GLY A 232 0.11 5.35 -10.82
CA GLY A 232 1.29 6.23 -10.86
C GLY A 232 1.42 7.12 -9.62
N ILE A 233 0.87 6.69 -8.47
CA ILE A 233 0.88 7.41 -7.20
C ILE A 233 1.96 6.81 -6.30
N ASP A 234 2.81 7.66 -5.73
CA ASP A 234 3.80 7.26 -4.75
C ASP A 234 3.13 6.85 -3.43
N ALA A 235 3.78 5.96 -2.67
CA ALA A 235 3.26 5.46 -1.41
C ALA A 235 4.23 5.67 -0.23
N VAL A 236 3.65 5.92 0.94
CA VAL A 236 4.31 5.84 2.24
C VAL A 236 3.71 4.68 3.02
N VAL A 237 4.56 3.78 3.50
CA VAL A 237 4.18 2.63 4.31
C VAL A 237 4.42 2.95 5.78
N VAL A 238 3.37 2.83 6.58
CA VAL A 238 3.46 3.02 8.03
C VAL A 238 3.77 1.71 8.75
N GLY A 239 4.68 1.76 9.72
CA GLY A 239 5.21 0.58 10.41
C GLY A 239 4.44 0.16 11.67
N TRP A 240 3.42 0.90 12.08
CA TRP A 240 2.59 0.56 13.25
C TRP A 240 1.37 -0.31 12.93
N GLY A 241 1.09 -0.54 11.65
CA GLY A 241 -0.01 -1.38 11.18
C GLY A 241 0.30 -2.87 11.18
N TYR A 242 -0.42 -3.63 10.39
CA TYR A 242 -0.39 -5.09 10.36
C TYR A 242 0.46 -5.69 9.25
N GLY A 243 0.97 -4.85 8.31
CA GLY A 243 1.70 -5.26 7.11
C GLY A 243 3.20 -5.48 7.29
N GLN A 244 3.73 -5.60 8.52
CA GLN A 244 5.17 -5.75 8.76
C GLN A 244 5.80 -6.95 8.02
N GLY A 245 5.05 -8.04 7.84
CA GLY A 245 5.49 -9.22 7.09
C GLY A 245 5.44 -9.08 5.57
N ASP A 246 4.66 -8.15 5.04
CA ASP A 246 4.41 -8.01 3.60
C ASP A 246 5.66 -7.63 2.81
N PHE A 247 6.65 -7.02 3.46
CA PHE A 247 7.85 -6.46 2.85
C PHE A 247 9.14 -7.22 3.19
N ALA A 248 9.05 -8.33 3.96
CA ALA A 248 10.21 -9.09 4.41
C ALA A 248 11.06 -9.66 3.27
N ASP A 249 10.42 -10.08 2.16
CA ASP A 249 11.08 -10.74 1.04
C ASP A 249 11.50 -9.79 -0.10
N THR A 250 11.10 -8.52 -0.05
CA THR A 250 11.28 -7.60 -1.19
C THR A 250 12.54 -6.73 -1.11
N GLY A 251 13.34 -6.89 -0.05
CA GLY A 251 14.64 -6.21 0.08
C GLY A 251 14.58 -4.74 -0.34
N ALA A 252 13.97 -3.85 0.41
CA ALA A 252 13.92 -2.39 0.21
C ALA A 252 13.50 -1.89 -1.20
N SER A 253 12.98 -2.75 -2.07
CA SER A 253 12.74 -2.48 -3.50
C SER A 253 11.27 -2.15 -3.83
N SER A 254 10.42 -1.85 -2.84
CA SER A 254 8.99 -1.55 -3.08
C SER A 254 8.77 -0.18 -3.75
N GLY A 255 9.80 0.67 -3.87
CA GLY A 255 9.64 2.06 -4.33
C GLY A 255 8.93 2.98 -3.33
N ALA A 256 8.38 2.42 -2.23
CA ALA A 256 7.67 3.17 -1.20
C ALA A 256 8.62 3.63 -0.09
N VAL A 257 8.31 4.76 0.53
CA VAL A 257 9.00 5.24 1.73
C VAL A 257 8.37 4.59 2.95
N HIS A 258 9.20 3.99 3.82
CA HIS A 258 8.75 3.38 5.07
C HIS A 258 8.99 4.33 6.25
N VAL A 259 7.99 4.50 7.11
CA VAL A 259 8.05 5.32 8.32
C VAL A 259 7.58 4.50 9.53
N ALA A 260 8.32 4.57 10.63
CA ALA A 260 8.01 3.79 11.82
C ALA A 260 7.09 4.52 12.81
N THR A 261 7.03 5.85 12.73
CA THR A 261 6.33 6.69 13.71
C THR A 261 5.49 7.79 13.05
N ILE A 262 4.48 8.28 13.78
CA ILE A 262 3.70 9.46 13.35
C ILE A 262 4.60 10.68 13.11
N ALA A 263 5.65 10.87 13.91
CA ALA A 263 6.58 11.98 13.73
C ALA A 263 7.38 11.86 12.42
N GLU A 264 7.69 10.65 11.98
CA GLU A 264 8.30 10.41 10.67
C GLU A 264 7.32 10.60 9.54
N LEU A 265 6.07 10.15 9.70
CA LEU A 265 5.00 10.38 8.74
C LEU A 265 4.76 11.89 8.55
N ARG A 266 4.68 12.66 9.63
CA ARG A 266 4.55 14.13 9.57
C ARG A 266 5.65 14.76 8.73
N ARG A 267 6.91 14.38 8.97
CA ARG A 267 8.06 14.86 8.19
C ARG A 267 7.96 14.47 6.71
N ALA A 268 7.54 13.24 6.41
CA ALA A 268 7.35 12.77 5.04
C ALA A 268 6.23 13.53 4.31
N LEU A 269 5.20 13.99 5.04
CA LEU A 269 4.08 14.76 4.52
C LEU A 269 4.31 16.29 4.57
N GLY A 270 5.40 16.74 5.19
CA GLY A 270 5.78 18.18 5.23
C GLY A 270 5.00 19.02 6.25
N VAL A 271 4.55 18.42 7.37
CA VAL A 271 3.83 19.08 8.48
C VAL A 271 4.41 18.76 9.84
#